data_0c65a184ef78b691c2f6792fb255b4ac
#
_entry.id   0c65a184ef78b691c2f6792fb255b4ac
#
_cell.length_a   1.000
_cell.length_b   1.000
_cell.length_c   1.000
_cell.angle_alpha   90.00
_cell.angle_beta   90.00
_cell.angle_gamma   90.00
#
_symmetry.space_group_name_H-M   'P 1'
#
loop_
_entity.id
_entity.type
_entity.pdbx_description
1 polymer ?
#
loop_
_entity_poly.entity_id
_entity_poly.type
_entity_poly.pdbx_seq_one_letter_code
_entity_poly.pdbx_strand_id
1 'polypeptide(L)'
;MFVIACIKQVPDTTEVKMDPETGTLIREGIPSVINPSDVNAVEECLKLKDLHGAKVAVMTMGPAQAEEALRELLAMGVDRAVLLTDRAMAGADTFATSYTLSTAIKRLENDEGSADLLFFGKQALDGETGQVGPGVAARLGIPIITYATRIVKADPKERTVVAARRADDMVETVKVSMPAAVSVVENVNRPRRATIDGILRSQKAEVSFWNKDAISADPTKLGLLGSPTTVRKMFIPKPRGRGEIIDGSNDPVGAARWLKEKILSTRPFSGKTVTASTLISNEVQPVVKSDLSSDHSPVWVYVEQNEGRTANVSWELLGAGASLAKKLDTVLEAVVIGYQVEGAAGEAASYGASRVYVIDKPILKHYRTAPYARALCKVAITYQPQILLIGATRNGRDLSGMVATTIHTGLTADCTSLDIDPETGCLLQIRPTWGGRQLAMIVTPKHRPQMSTVRPDVFPKPPKTDAKAQVVKVEMDFDEEQIPTKILEYEWIEMSSLLQESDVVVSGGRGLNSEKNFQLLRSLARSLGGAVGASRRAVESGLADKEIQVGQTGKTIRPKLYIAVGISGSIQHLVGIEGAETVIALNTDPEAPIFNSCNYGVIGDAVKILPLLIDELREVRPHGRG
;
A
#
# COMPACT_ATOMS: atom_id res chain seq x y z
N MET A 1 15.41 28.27 -10.83
CA MET A 1 14.76 27.09 -10.19
C MET A 1 15.66 25.88 -10.37
N PHE A 2 15.92 25.15 -9.30
CA PHE A 2 16.69 23.90 -9.33
C PHE A 2 15.81 22.76 -8.82
N VAL A 3 15.73 21.65 -9.58
CA VAL A 3 14.88 20.50 -9.27
C VAL A 3 15.68 19.22 -9.36
N ILE A 4 15.43 18.30 -8.44
CA ILE A 4 16.13 17.02 -8.35
C ILE A 4 15.09 15.89 -8.39
N ALA A 5 15.28 14.89 -9.26
CA ALA A 5 14.51 13.66 -9.21
C ALA A 5 15.38 12.51 -8.67
N CYS A 6 14.88 11.82 -7.65
CA CYS A 6 15.46 10.58 -7.16
C CYS A 6 14.78 9.41 -7.86
N ILE A 7 15.56 8.58 -8.54
CA ILE A 7 15.07 7.45 -9.32
C ILE A 7 15.67 6.13 -8.84
N LYS A 8 15.06 5.02 -9.22
CA LYS A 8 15.58 3.69 -8.97
C LYS A 8 15.59 2.85 -10.24
N GLN A 9 16.70 2.19 -10.52
CA GLN A 9 16.74 1.09 -11.46
C GLN A 9 16.21 -0.16 -10.77
N VAL A 10 15.26 -0.83 -11.38
CA VAL A 10 14.59 -2.03 -10.86
C VAL A 10 14.60 -3.14 -11.91
N PRO A 11 14.64 -4.41 -11.51
CA PRO A 11 14.43 -5.51 -12.45
C PRO A 11 13.04 -5.41 -13.09
N ASP A 12 12.94 -5.76 -14.38
CA ASP A 12 11.64 -5.86 -15.05
C ASP A 12 10.84 -7.03 -14.46
N THR A 13 9.84 -6.70 -13.65
CA THR A 13 9.02 -7.68 -12.92
C THR A 13 8.16 -8.54 -13.83
N THR A 14 7.98 -8.18 -15.10
CA THR A 14 7.22 -8.98 -16.08
C THR A 14 7.98 -10.25 -16.49
N GLU A 15 9.32 -10.23 -16.44
CA GLU A 15 10.20 -11.32 -16.86
C GLU A 15 10.84 -12.11 -15.70
N VAL A 16 10.46 -11.81 -14.46
CA VAL A 16 11.04 -12.46 -13.29
C VAL A 16 10.72 -13.96 -13.26
N LYS A 17 11.76 -14.78 -13.20
CA LYS A 17 11.68 -16.23 -13.02
C LYS A 17 12.09 -16.59 -11.59
N MET A 18 11.43 -17.59 -11.04
CA MET A 18 11.74 -18.13 -9.72
C MET A 18 12.46 -19.46 -9.90
N ASP A 19 13.49 -19.69 -9.11
CA ASP A 19 14.14 -20.99 -9.00
C ASP A 19 13.15 -21.95 -8.28
N PRO A 20 12.71 -23.03 -8.94
CA PRO A 20 11.72 -23.93 -8.37
C PRO A 20 12.24 -24.74 -7.18
N GLU A 21 13.55 -24.92 -7.02
CA GLU A 21 14.16 -25.69 -5.95
C GLU A 21 14.44 -24.84 -4.70
N THR A 22 14.98 -23.63 -4.91
CA THR A 22 15.39 -22.76 -3.80
C THR A 22 14.33 -21.73 -3.44
N GLY A 23 13.32 -21.50 -4.29
CA GLY A 23 12.32 -20.44 -4.11
C GLY A 23 12.92 -19.04 -4.15
N THR A 24 14.13 -18.89 -4.67
CA THR A 24 14.80 -17.61 -4.81
C THR A 24 14.60 -17.00 -6.19
N LEU A 25 14.71 -15.69 -6.28
CA LEU A 25 14.64 -15.00 -7.56
C LEU A 25 15.89 -15.28 -8.38
N ILE A 26 15.71 -15.81 -9.60
CA ILE A 26 16.79 -15.90 -10.59
C ILE A 26 17.02 -14.50 -11.14
N ARG A 27 18.07 -13.83 -10.67
CA ARG A 27 18.39 -12.46 -11.09
C ARG A 27 19.19 -12.40 -12.39
N GLU A 28 19.82 -13.49 -12.75
CA GLU A 28 20.67 -13.58 -13.92
C GLU A 28 19.82 -13.50 -15.20
N GLY A 29 20.16 -12.56 -16.10
CA GLY A 29 19.46 -12.36 -17.37
C GLY A 29 18.14 -11.58 -17.29
N ILE A 30 17.74 -11.04 -16.13
CA ILE A 30 16.55 -10.15 -16.05
C ILE A 30 16.95 -8.75 -16.48
N PRO A 31 16.29 -8.16 -17.51
CA PRO A 31 16.49 -6.77 -17.87
C PRO A 31 16.19 -5.84 -16.69
N SER A 32 16.96 -4.79 -16.56
CA SER A 32 16.69 -3.72 -15.58
C SER A 32 16.07 -2.53 -16.30
N VAL A 33 15.08 -1.91 -15.67
CA VAL A 33 14.38 -0.74 -16.21
C VAL A 33 14.38 0.37 -15.15
N ILE A 34 14.19 1.61 -15.58
CA ILE A 34 13.89 2.69 -14.64
C ILE A 34 12.50 2.44 -14.07
N ASN A 35 12.34 2.56 -12.76
CA ASN A 35 11.02 2.43 -12.13
C ASN A 35 10.00 3.35 -12.82
N PRO A 36 8.86 2.85 -13.32
CA PRO A 36 7.95 3.62 -14.17
C PRO A 36 7.50 4.95 -13.57
N SER A 37 7.12 4.97 -12.30
CA SER A 37 6.70 6.22 -11.64
C SER A 37 7.83 7.23 -11.48
N ASP A 38 9.09 6.78 -11.47
CA ASP A 38 10.26 7.68 -11.42
C ASP A 38 10.48 8.35 -12.77
N VAL A 39 10.24 7.65 -13.88
CA VAL A 39 10.27 8.28 -15.22
C VAL A 39 9.22 9.40 -15.31
N ASN A 40 8.04 9.19 -14.73
CA ASN A 40 7.01 10.24 -14.64
C ASN A 40 7.47 11.42 -13.76
N ALA A 41 8.19 11.15 -12.67
CA ALA A 41 8.77 12.19 -11.81
C ALA A 41 9.80 13.04 -12.59
N VAL A 42 10.66 12.41 -13.37
CA VAL A 42 11.62 13.12 -14.24
C VAL A 42 10.92 13.95 -15.31
N GLU A 43 9.85 13.44 -15.90
CA GLU A 43 9.06 14.21 -16.89
C GLU A 43 8.47 15.48 -16.27
N GLU A 44 7.98 15.44 -15.01
CA GLU A 44 7.54 16.68 -14.34
C GLU A 44 8.70 17.66 -14.16
N CYS A 45 9.91 17.19 -13.82
CA CYS A 45 11.09 18.05 -13.76
C CYS A 45 11.41 18.67 -15.14
N LEU A 46 11.33 17.89 -16.22
CA LEU A 46 11.58 18.37 -17.57
C LEU A 46 10.52 19.38 -18.05
N LYS A 47 9.26 19.22 -17.66
CA LYS A 47 8.21 20.23 -17.90
C LYS A 47 8.53 21.54 -17.19
N LEU A 48 9.04 21.49 -15.94
CA LEU A 48 9.47 22.70 -15.23
C LEU A 48 10.68 23.36 -15.91
N LYS A 49 11.58 22.57 -16.50
CA LYS A 49 12.65 23.09 -17.33
C LYS A 49 12.12 23.82 -18.56
N ASP A 50 11.17 23.22 -19.27
CA ASP A 50 10.57 23.83 -20.47
C ASP A 50 9.79 25.13 -20.13
N LEU A 51 9.08 25.16 -19.01
CA LEU A 51 8.22 26.28 -18.62
C LEU A 51 8.98 27.42 -17.93
N HIS A 52 9.97 27.09 -17.11
CA HIS A 52 10.61 28.05 -16.20
C HIS A 52 12.13 28.11 -16.34
N GLY A 53 12.73 27.35 -17.27
CA GLY A 53 14.19 27.25 -17.40
C GLY A 53 14.84 26.57 -16.18
N ALA A 54 14.13 25.66 -15.52
CA ALA A 54 14.66 24.98 -14.36
C ALA A 54 15.88 24.12 -14.72
N LYS A 55 16.92 24.14 -13.86
CA LYS A 55 18.00 23.16 -13.92
C LYS A 55 17.51 21.83 -13.34
N VAL A 56 17.73 20.72 -14.03
CA VAL A 56 17.24 19.39 -13.66
C VAL A 56 18.41 18.46 -13.35
N ALA A 57 18.45 17.91 -12.13
CA ALA A 57 19.35 16.84 -11.77
C ALA A 57 18.59 15.53 -11.49
N VAL A 58 19.23 14.40 -11.80
CA VAL A 58 18.74 13.08 -11.41
C VAL A 58 19.77 12.38 -10.55
N MET A 59 19.29 11.60 -9.59
CA MET A 59 20.11 10.86 -8.65
C MET A 59 19.58 9.44 -8.44
N THR A 60 20.48 8.46 -8.42
CA THR A 60 20.12 7.07 -8.06
C THR A 60 21.17 6.46 -7.14
N MET A 61 20.75 5.56 -6.26
CA MET A 61 21.64 4.71 -5.46
C MET A 61 21.57 3.28 -5.99
N GLY A 62 22.70 2.77 -6.45
CA GLY A 62 22.74 1.43 -7.04
C GLY A 62 24.14 0.94 -7.39
N PRO A 63 24.24 -0.25 -7.99
CA PRO A 63 25.48 -0.76 -8.55
C PRO A 63 25.91 0.07 -9.78
N ALA A 64 27.16 -0.10 -10.22
CA ALA A 64 27.71 0.67 -11.35
C ALA A 64 26.85 0.58 -12.63
N GLN A 65 26.21 -0.54 -12.88
CA GLN A 65 25.29 -0.72 -14.03
C GLN A 65 24.07 0.23 -14.02
N ALA A 66 23.70 0.83 -12.89
CA ALA A 66 22.64 1.82 -12.83
C ALA A 66 22.99 3.13 -13.58
N GLU A 67 24.23 3.27 -14.06
CA GLU A 67 24.62 4.33 -14.98
C GLU A 67 23.77 4.31 -16.27
N GLU A 68 23.37 3.13 -16.77
CA GLU A 68 22.54 2.99 -17.96
C GLU A 68 21.21 3.76 -17.83
N ALA A 69 20.57 3.63 -16.67
CA ALA A 69 19.33 4.36 -16.36
C ALA A 69 19.55 5.89 -16.34
N LEU A 70 20.68 6.35 -15.82
CA LEU A 70 21.02 7.77 -15.80
C LEU A 70 21.31 8.31 -17.22
N ARG A 71 21.95 7.51 -18.07
CA ARG A 71 22.20 7.89 -19.47
C ARG A 71 20.92 8.00 -20.29
N GLU A 72 19.93 7.12 -20.03
CA GLU A 72 18.61 7.23 -20.63
C GLU A 72 17.93 8.56 -20.25
N LEU A 73 17.99 8.97 -18.99
CA LEU A 73 17.41 10.23 -18.52
C LEU A 73 18.16 11.48 -19.04
N LEU A 74 19.49 11.40 -19.15
CA LEU A 74 20.29 12.43 -19.82
C LEU A 74 19.88 12.58 -21.29
N ALA A 75 19.57 11.47 -21.98
CA ALA A 75 19.04 11.50 -23.34
C ALA A 75 17.65 12.17 -23.44
N MET A 76 16.84 12.09 -22.38
CA MET A 76 15.55 12.79 -22.29
C MET A 76 15.70 14.31 -22.07
N GLY A 77 16.87 14.78 -21.65
CA GLY A 77 17.15 16.20 -21.51
C GLY A 77 17.47 16.69 -20.08
N VAL A 78 17.79 15.79 -19.19
CA VAL A 78 18.29 16.11 -17.84
C VAL A 78 19.70 16.75 -17.95
N ASP A 79 20.01 17.69 -17.05
CA ASP A 79 21.27 18.46 -17.08
C ASP A 79 22.41 17.81 -16.29
N ARG A 80 22.08 17.12 -15.22
CA ARG A 80 23.04 16.51 -14.29
C ARG A 80 22.59 15.13 -13.85
N ALA A 81 23.53 14.19 -13.79
CA ALA A 81 23.26 12.82 -13.33
C ALA A 81 24.29 12.41 -12.26
N VAL A 82 23.80 11.82 -11.17
CA VAL A 82 24.61 11.37 -10.02
C VAL A 82 24.28 9.92 -9.70
N LEU A 83 25.29 9.07 -9.68
CA LEU A 83 25.20 7.69 -9.22
C LEU A 83 25.86 7.56 -7.85
N LEU A 84 25.09 7.20 -6.84
CA LEU A 84 25.57 6.84 -5.52
C LEU A 84 25.92 5.35 -5.52
N THR A 85 27.19 5.02 -5.47
CA THR A 85 27.67 3.64 -5.55
C THR A 85 28.83 3.39 -4.60
N ASP A 86 28.57 2.51 -3.64
CA ASP A 86 29.55 2.06 -2.65
C ASP A 86 29.08 0.72 -2.06
N ARG A 87 29.99 -0.19 -1.74
CA ARG A 87 29.64 -1.44 -1.03
C ARG A 87 29.00 -1.18 0.33
N ALA A 88 29.38 -0.09 1.01
CA ALA A 88 28.79 0.31 2.28
C ALA A 88 27.30 0.68 2.16
N MET A 89 26.80 1.04 0.99
CA MET A 89 25.39 1.38 0.73
C MET A 89 24.54 0.15 0.42
N ALA A 90 25.16 -1.00 0.16
CA ALA A 90 24.44 -2.20 -0.26
C ALA A 90 23.54 -2.76 0.85
N GLY A 91 22.37 -3.31 0.46
CA GLY A 91 21.41 -3.93 1.37
C GLY A 91 20.65 -2.95 2.27
N ALA A 92 20.70 -1.64 1.98
CA ALA A 92 19.98 -0.62 2.71
C ALA A 92 18.46 -0.86 2.68
N ASP A 93 17.82 -0.72 3.84
CA ASP A 93 16.37 -0.54 3.91
C ASP A 93 15.99 0.91 3.53
N THR A 94 14.70 1.25 3.61
CA THR A 94 14.22 2.59 3.25
C THR A 94 14.75 3.69 4.19
N PHE A 95 15.02 3.36 5.45
CA PHE A 95 15.57 4.29 6.41
C PHE A 95 17.03 4.67 6.06
N ALA A 96 17.89 3.67 5.82
CA ALA A 96 19.28 3.90 5.40
C ALA A 96 19.35 4.51 3.98
N THR A 97 18.45 4.11 3.07
CA THR A 97 18.35 4.71 1.72
C THR A 97 18.01 6.20 1.81
N SER A 98 17.01 6.58 2.61
CA SER A 98 16.64 7.99 2.77
C SER A 98 17.77 8.81 3.40
N TYR A 99 18.58 8.22 4.29
CA TYR A 99 19.77 8.86 4.82
C TYR A 99 20.80 9.14 3.73
N THR A 100 21.13 8.14 2.93
CA THR A 100 22.08 8.24 1.83
C THR A 100 21.66 9.31 0.82
N LEU A 101 20.41 9.27 0.37
CA LEU A 101 19.86 10.24 -0.58
C LEU A 101 19.84 11.65 0.00
N SER A 102 19.39 11.85 1.23
CA SER A 102 19.35 13.19 1.84
C SER A 102 20.74 13.80 2.02
N THR A 103 21.75 12.97 2.35
CA THR A 103 23.13 13.41 2.46
C THR A 103 23.72 13.79 1.09
N ALA A 104 23.41 13.01 0.06
CA ALA A 104 23.82 13.29 -1.31
C ALA A 104 23.12 14.52 -1.90
N ILE A 105 21.85 14.75 -1.59
CA ILE A 105 21.12 15.96 -1.98
C ILE A 105 21.80 17.19 -1.38
N LYS A 106 22.12 17.20 -0.10
CA LYS A 106 22.86 18.30 0.54
C LYS A 106 24.21 18.56 -0.12
N ARG A 107 24.92 17.50 -0.51
CA ARG A 107 26.17 17.64 -1.27
C ARG A 107 25.92 18.29 -2.63
N LEU A 108 24.89 17.86 -3.35
CA LEU A 108 24.53 18.43 -4.66
C LEU A 108 24.11 19.90 -4.54
N GLU A 109 23.39 20.27 -3.48
CA GLU A 109 23.01 21.64 -3.17
C GLU A 109 24.23 22.56 -2.90
N ASN A 110 25.30 22.02 -2.32
CA ASN A 110 26.54 22.77 -2.13
C ASN A 110 27.22 23.07 -3.47
N ASP A 111 27.08 22.20 -4.47
CA ASP A 111 27.67 22.38 -5.79
C ASP A 111 26.82 23.26 -6.72
N GLU A 112 25.49 23.17 -6.62
CA GLU A 112 24.54 23.71 -7.60
C GLU A 112 23.59 24.78 -7.04
N GLY A 113 23.56 24.98 -5.74
CA GLY A 113 22.58 25.81 -5.02
C GLY A 113 21.40 24.99 -4.50
N SER A 114 20.62 25.61 -3.60
CA SER A 114 19.49 24.96 -2.94
C SER A 114 18.43 24.48 -3.94
N ALA A 115 17.98 23.24 -3.77
CA ALA A 115 16.89 22.68 -4.55
C ALA A 115 15.56 23.34 -4.17
N ASP A 116 14.76 23.68 -5.16
CA ASP A 116 13.40 24.17 -4.94
C ASP A 116 12.40 23.03 -4.79
N LEU A 117 12.54 21.97 -5.62
CA LEU A 117 11.66 20.81 -5.58
C LEU A 117 12.45 19.50 -5.72
N LEU A 118 12.03 18.51 -4.93
CA LEU A 118 12.49 17.13 -5.03
C LEU A 118 11.35 16.27 -5.56
N PHE A 119 11.61 15.47 -6.59
CA PHE A 119 10.62 14.57 -7.17
C PHE A 119 10.98 13.11 -6.95
N PHE A 120 9.96 12.30 -6.70
CA PHE A 120 10.04 10.85 -6.50
C PHE A 120 8.89 10.18 -7.24
N GLY A 121 9.06 8.94 -7.68
CA GLY A 121 7.92 8.07 -7.93
C GLY A 121 7.21 7.69 -6.62
N LYS A 122 5.93 7.34 -6.71
CA LYS A 122 5.15 6.95 -5.52
C LYS A 122 5.78 5.80 -4.74
N GLN A 123 6.39 4.84 -5.44
CA GLN A 123 7.07 3.67 -4.90
C GLN A 123 7.85 2.93 -5.98
N ALA A 124 8.82 2.10 -5.60
CA ALA A 124 9.53 1.22 -6.52
C ALA A 124 8.79 -0.13 -6.69
N LEU A 125 8.85 -0.73 -7.89
CA LEU A 125 8.15 -1.99 -8.22
C LEU A 125 8.66 -3.20 -7.45
N ASP A 126 9.94 -3.21 -7.07
CA ASP A 126 10.57 -4.33 -6.35
C ASP A 126 10.24 -4.32 -4.86
N GLY A 127 10.23 -3.14 -4.25
CA GLY A 127 10.05 -2.98 -2.81
C GLY A 127 8.64 -2.56 -2.39
N GLU A 128 7.91 -1.82 -3.20
CA GLU A 128 6.52 -1.36 -2.98
C GLU A 128 6.28 -0.64 -1.64
N THR A 129 7.28 0.03 -1.08
CA THR A 129 7.21 0.62 0.25
C THR A 129 6.59 2.03 0.28
N GLY A 130 6.88 2.86 -0.71
CA GLY A 130 6.45 4.26 -0.75
C GLY A 130 7.06 5.17 0.34
N GLN A 131 8.13 4.73 1.01
CA GLN A 131 8.68 5.38 2.21
C GLN A 131 9.86 6.32 1.95
N VAL A 132 10.57 6.14 0.82
CA VAL A 132 11.83 6.87 0.57
C VAL A 132 11.58 8.37 0.43
N GLY A 133 10.57 8.79 -0.34
CA GLY A 133 10.22 10.21 -0.47
C GLY A 133 9.89 10.88 0.87
N PRO A 134 8.92 10.37 1.65
CA PRO A 134 8.63 10.85 3.01
C PRO A 134 9.85 10.84 3.94
N GLY A 135 10.69 9.79 3.87
CA GLY A 135 11.91 9.70 4.67
C GLY A 135 12.96 10.76 4.32
N VAL A 136 13.17 11.03 3.03
CA VAL A 136 14.06 12.12 2.58
C VAL A 136 13.52 13.48 3.01
N ALA A 137 12.22 13.71 2.83
CA ALA A 137 11.57 14.95 3.25
C ALA A 137 11.72 15.19 4.76
N ALA A 138 11.50 14.16 5.59
CA ALA A 138 11.70 14.23 7.03
C ALA A 138 13.15 14.61 7.42
N ARG A 139 14.15 14.02 6.75
CA ARG A 139 15.57 14.28 7.03
C ARG A 139 16.04 15.67 6.61
N LEU A 140 15.44 16.20 5.54
CA LEU A 140 15.73 17.54 5.05
C LEU A 140 14.90 18.63 5.75
N GLY A 141 13.89 18.23 6.53
CA GLY A 141 12.99 19.18 7.20
C GLY A 141 12.07 19.94 6.24
N ILE A 142 11.76 19.35 5.08
CA ILE A 142 10.91 19.95 4.06
C ILE A 142 9.53 19.26 3.98
N PRO A 143 8.48 19.98 3.57
CA PRO A 143 7.16 19.37 3.36
C PRO A 143 7.16 18.44 2.16
N ILE A 144 6.18 17.52 2.14
CA ILE A 144 5.97 16.61 1.00
C ILE A 144 4.50 16.57 0.60
N ILE A 145 4.25 16.47 -0.72
CA ILE A 145 2.96 16.07 -1.30
C ILE A 145 3.15 14.68 -1.88
N THR A 146 2.45 13.69 -1.34
CA THR A 146 2.52 12.30 -1.83
C THR A 146 1.35 11.97 -2.76
N TYR A 147 1.56 10.98 -3.64
CA TYR A 147 0.55 10.49 -4.59
C TYR A 147 -0.04 11.58 -5.50
N ALA A 148 0.78 12.53 -5.93
CA ALA A 148 0.34 13.59 -6.84
C ALA A 148 -0.10 12.99 -8.19
N THR A 149 -1.32 13.34 -8.59
CA THR A 149 -1.93 12.94 -9.86
C THR A 149 -1.83 14.03 -10.92
N ARG A 150 -1.54 15.25 -10.51
CA ARG A 150 -1.34 16.40 -11.39
C ARG A 150 -0.58 17.50 -10.65
N ILE A 151 0.45 18.06 -11.29
CA ILE A 151 1.04 19.34 -10.87
C ILE A 151 0.19 20.44 -11.50
N VAL A 152 -0.54 21.19 -10.68
CA VAL A 152 -1.46 22.24 -11.13
C VAL A 152 -0.69 23.51 -11.50
N LYS A 153 0.24 23.90 -10.63
CA LYS A 153 1.08 25.10 -10.80
C LYS A 153 2.36 24.97 -9.97
N ALA A 154 3.49 25.34 -10.55
CA ALA A 154 4.69 25.65 -9.79
C ALA A 154 5.07 27.11 -10.07
N ASP A 155 5.23 27.90 -9.02
CA ASP A 155 5.52 29.33 -9.13
C ASP A 155 6.88 29.65 -8.49
N PRO A 156 7.93 29.84 -9.31
CA PRO A 156 9.26 30.15 -8.79
C PRO A 156 9.35 31.50 -8.08
N LYS A 157 8.48 32.47 -8.44
CA LYS A 157 8.47 33.79 -7.82
C LYS A 157 7.83 33.76 -6.44
N GLU A 158 6.66 33.12 -6.33
CA GLU A 158 5.98 32.93 -5.05
C GLU A 158 6.60 31.81 -4.21
N ARG A 159 7.55 31.05 -4.78
CA ARG A 159 8.17 29.86 -4.15
C ARG A 159 7.13 28.86 -3.64
N THR A 160 6.17 28.51 -4.50
CA THR A 160 5.10 27.58 -4.14
C THR A 160 4.84 26.57 -5.25
N VAL A 161 4.40 25.37 -4.87
CA VAL A 161 3.84 24.37 -5.78
C VAL A 161 2.42 24.00 -5.34
N VAL A 162 1.53 23.85 -6.30
CA VAL A 162 0.15 23.38 -6.13
C VAL A 162 0.03 22.07 -6.89
N ALA A 163 -0.40 21.02 -6.22
CA ALA A 163 -0.62 19.73 -6.84
C ALA A 163 -1.95 19.11 -6.38
N ALA A 164 -2.63 18.43 -7.30
CA ALA A 164 -3.73 17.54 -6.94
C ALA A 164 -3.13 16.18 -6.54
N ARG A 165 -3.52 15.69 -5.36
CA ARG A 165 -3.15 14.35 -4.85
C ARG A 165 -4.40 13.51 -4.64
N ARG A 166 -4.25 12.21 -4.77
CA ARG A 166 -5.32 11.28 -4.43
C ARG A 166 -5.06 10.67 -3.06
N ALA A 167 -5.95 10.92 -2.11
CA ALA A 167 -6.12 10.11 -0.91
C ALA A 167 -6.97 8.86 -1.27
N ASP A 168 -7.37 8.03 -0.30
CA ASP A 168 -8.09 6.80 -0.64
C ASP A 168 -9.52 7.10 -1.13
N ASP A 169 -10.20 8.03 -0.48
CA ASP A 169 -11.61 8.38 -0.67
C ASP A 169 -11.84 9.80 -1.23
N MET A 170 -10.77 10.55 -1.52
CA MET A 170 -10.86 11.92 -2.01
C MET A 170 -9.70 12.32 -2.93
N VAL A 171 -9.91 13.40 -3.67
CA VAL A 171 -8.86 14.17 -4.34
C VAL A 171 -8.70 15.50 -3.61
N GLU A 172 -7.46 15.81 -3.25
CA GLU A 172 -7.11 17.05 -2.58
C GLU A 172 -6.23 17.91 -3.49
N THR A 173 -6.50 19.20 -3.57
CA THR A 173 -5.59 20.18 -4.17
C THR A 173 -4.81 20.85 -3.04
N VAL A 174 -3.51 20.59 -2.99
CA VAL A 174 -2.62 21.03 -1.92
C VAL A 174 -1.64 22.05 -2.44
N LYS A 175 -1.50 23.19 -1.75
CA LYS A 175 -0.44 24.18 -1.95
C LYS A 175 0.64 23.99 -0.91
N VAL A 176 1.90 24.02 -1.34
CA VAL A 176 3.05 23.90 -0.44
C VAL A 176 4.12 24.91 -0.79
N SER A 177 4.82 25.44 0.22
CA SER A 177 5.95 26.34 0.04
C SER A 177 7.22 25.58 -0.30
N MET A 178 8.05 26.11 -1.18
CA MET A 178 9.37 25.57 -1.53
C MET A 178 10.42 26.00 -0.47
N PRO A 179 11.41 25.15 -0.16
CA PRO A 179 11.67 23.84 -0.77
C PRO A 179 10.65 22.78 -0.36
N ALA A 180 10.30 21.89 -1.29
CA ALA A 180 9.31 20.83 -1.05
C ALA A 180 9.63 19.55 -1.82
N ALA A 181 9.11 18.43 -1.34
CA ALA A 181 9.15 17.15 -2.04
C ALA A 181 7.77 16.82 -2.65
N VAL A 182 7.77 16.11 -3.77
CA VAL A 182 6.55 15.62 -4.42
C VAL A 182 6.77 14.18 -4.88
N SER A 183 5.91 13.26 -4.49
CA SER A 183 5.88 11.94 -5.11
C SER A 183 4.70 11.80 -6.06
N VAL A 184 4.94 11.26 -7.26
CA VAL A 184 3.96 11.22 -8.34
C VAL A 184 3.54 9.79 -8.68
N VAL A 185 2.31 9.66 -9.17
CA VAL A 185 1.79 8.40 -9.71
C VAL A 185 2.02 8.31 -11.22
N GLU A 186 1.93 7.09 -11.81
CA GLU A 186 2.25 6.85 -13.23
C GLU A 186 1.34 7.61 -14.21
N ASN A 187 0.14 7.98 -13.81
CA ASN A 187 -0.81 8.69 -14.66
C ASN A 187 -0.75 10.24 -14.53
N VAL A 188 0.25 10.79 -13.84
CA VAL A 188 0.46 12.25 -13.73
C VAL A 188 0.77 12.89 -15.08
N ASN A 189 1.47 12.17 -15.95
CA ASN A 189 1.88 12.59 -17.28
C ASN A 189 2.14 11.41 -18.22
N ARG A 190 2.53 11.72 -19.45
CA ARG A 190 3.14 10.77 -20.39
C ARG A 190 4.59 11.21 -20.61
N PRO A 191 5.58 10.42 -20.17
CA PRO A 191 6.99 10.76 -20.36
C PRO A 191 7.35 10.91 -21.83
N ARG A 192 8.18 11.93 -22.13
CA ARG A 192 8.75 12.11 -23.45
C ARG A 192 9.72 10.99 -23.79
N ARG A 193 9.94 10.75 -25.08
CA ARG A 193 10.99 9.86 -25.55
C ARG A 193 12.27 10.65 -25.81
N ALA A 194 13.41 10.01 -25.63
CA ALA A 194 14.70 10.57 -26.00
C ALA A 194 14.75 10.82 -27.52
N THR A 195 15.32 11.94 -27.93
CA THR A 195 15.62 12.24 -29.34
C THR A 195 16.96 11.63 -29.73
N ILE A 196 17.22 11.47 -31.04
CA ILE A 196 18.51 10.98 -31.53
C ILE A 196 19.65 11.86 -31.03
N ASP A 197 19.50 13.20 -31.11
CA ASP A 197 20.50 14.15 -30.61
C ASP A 197 20.67 14.05 -29.08
N GLY A 198 19.60 13.76 -28.36
CA GLY A 198 19.62 13.50 -26.94
C GLY A 198 20.45 12.26 -26.60
N ILE A 199 20.27 11.17 -27.35
CA ILE A 199 21.03 9.92 -27.19
C ILE A 199 22.53 10.17 -27.46
N LEU A 200 22.85 10.88 -28.53
CA LEU A 200 24.24 11.20 -28.89
C LEU A 200 24.91 12.08 -27.82
N ARG A 201 24.18 13.05 -27.26
CA ARG A 201 24.66 13.90 -26.16
C ARG A 201 24.86 13.11 -24.89
N SER A 202 23.95 12.20 -24.55
CA SER A 202 24.03 11.43 -23.29
C SER A 202 25.26 10.52 -23.23
N GLN A 203 25.74 10.04 -24.37
CA GLN A 203 26.97 9.22 -24.43
C GLN A 203 28.22 10.01 -24.05
N LYS A 204 28.22 11.34 -24.28
CA LYS A 204 29.36 12.23 -23.96
C LYS A 204 29.15 12.96 -22.64
N ALA A 205 27.95 12.94 -22.09
CA ALA A 205 27.63 13.62 -20.83
C ALA A 205 28.32 12.94 -19.66
N GLU A 206 28.76 13.76 -18.70
CA GLU A 206 29.37 13.27 -17.47
C GLU A 206 28.30 12.71 -16.54
N VAL A 207 28.55 11.51 -16.02
CA VAL A 207 27.83 10.92 -14.90
C VAL A 207 28.76 10.98 -13.69
N SER A 208 28.34 11.66 -12.64
CA SER A 208 29.13 11.76 -11.41
C SER A 208 28.94 10.52 -10.55
N PHE A 209 30.02 9.84 -10.21
CA PHE A 209 30.04 8.68 -9.33
C PHE A 209 30.44 9.12 -7.93
N TRP A 210 29.56 8.97 -6.96
CA TRP A 210 29.80 9.35 -5.58
C TRP A 210 29.74 8.13 -4.66
N ASN A 211 30.80 7.91 -3.91
CA ASN A 211 30.89 6.95 -2.83
C ASN A 211 30.53 7.60 -1.48
N LYS A 212 30.61 6.86 -0.39
CA LYS A 212 30.34 7.36 0.96
C LYS A 212 31.21 8.57 1.36
N ASP A 213 32.47 8.60 0.92
CA ASP A 213 33.40 9.66 1.27
C ASP A 213 33.09 10.95 0.50
N ALA A 214 32.69 10.82 -0.79
CA ALA A 214 32.28 11.95 -1.62
C ALA A 214 31.08 12.71 -1.04
N ILE A 215 30.17 12.01 -0.37
CA ILE A 215 29.00 12.62 0.28
C ILE A 215 29.20 12.86 1.77
N SER A 216 30.40 12.59 2.31
CA SER A 216 30.70 12.71 3.75
C SER A 216 29.70 11.96 4.64
N ALA A 217 29.27 10.77 4.21
CA ALA A 217 28.29 9.99 4.94
C ALA A 217 28.93 9.25 6.14
N ASP A 218 28.18 9.17 7.23
CA ASP A 218 28.51 8.33 8.38
C ASP A 218 28.33 6.85 8.00
N PRO A 219 29.42 6.05 7.98
CA PRO A 219 29.34 4.65 7.56
C PRO A 219 28.39 3.80 8.41
N THR A 220 28.16 4.16 9.68
CA THR A 220 27.25 3.44 10.59
C THR A 220 25.78 3.59 10.24
N LYS A 221 25.44 4.58 9.39
CA LYS A 221 24.09 4.90 8.93
C LYS A 221 23.82 4.43 7.50
N LEU A 222 24.77 3.72 6.88
CA LEU A 222 24.69 3.23 5.52
C LEU A 222 24.35 1.74 5.45
N GLY A 223 23.74 1.34 4.34
CA GLY A 223 23.53 -0.06 3.98
C GLY A 223 22.87 -0.88 5.10
N LEU A 224 23.33 -2.10 5.27
CA LEU A 224 22.81 -3.00 6.32
C LEU A 224 23.09 -2.50 7.75
N LEU A 225 24.20 -1.80 7.97
CA LEU A 225 24.54 -1.28 9.30
C LEU A 225 23.59 -0.17 9.74
N GLY A 226 23.19 0.68 8.80
CA GLY A 226 22.26 1.77 9.05
C GLY A 226 20.77 1.39 8.96
N SER A 227 20.47 0.13 8.65
CA SER A 227 19.10 -0.38 8.49
C SER A 227 18.52 -0.88 9.79
N PRO A 228 17.47 -0.26 10.36
CA PRO A 228 16.79 -0.77 11.53
C PRO A 228 15.96 -2.02 11.27
N THR A 229 15.59 -2.32 10.01
CA THR A 229 14.85 -3.52 9.62
C THR A 229 15.78 -4.60 9.07
N THR A 230 15.41 -5.87 9.30
CA THR A 230 16.15 -7.02 8.79
C THR A 230 15.18 -8.04 8.17
N VAL A 231 15.48 -8.47 6.94
CA VAL A 231 14.77 -9.58 6.31
C VAL A 231 15.25 -10.88 6.93
N ARG A 232 14.39 -11.53 7.72
CA ARG A 232 14.72 -12.79 8.41
C ARG A 232 14.57 -13.99 7.49
N LYS A 233 13.54 -13.98 6.63
CA LYS A 233 13.24 -15.08 5.72
C LYS A 233 12.44 -14.58 4.52
N MET A 234 12.70 -15.18 3.36
CA MET A 234 11.86 -15.06 2.18
C MET A 234 11.27 -16.43 1.84
N PHE A 235 10.02 -16.46 1.39
CA PHE A 235 9.34 -17.69 1.02
C PHE A 235 8.25 -17.45 -0.03
N ILE A 236 7.90 -18.51 -0.75
CA ILE A 236 6.82 -18.46 -1.74
C ILE A 236 5.48 -18.68 -1.00
N PRO A 237 4.44 -17.88 -1.28
CA PRO A 237 3.10 -18.12 -0.74
C PRO A 237 2.64 -19.54 -1.08
N LYS A 238 2.11 -20.28 -0.09
CA LYS A 238 1.49 -21.57 -0.36
C LYS A 238 0.17 -21.33 -1.09
N PRO A 239 -0.07 -21.97 -2.26
CA PRO A 239 -1.37 -21.92 -2.91
C PRO A 239 -2.46 -22.46 -1.97
N ARG A 240 -3.68 -21.94 -2.07
CA ARG A 240 -4.85 -22.46 -1.31
C ARG A 240 -5.10 -23.92 -1.53
N GLY A 241 -4.60 -24.48 -2.62
CA GLY A 241 -4.85 -25.84 -3.08
C GLY A 241 -5.97 -25.89 -4.12
N ARG A 242 -6.00 -26.99 -4.86
CA ARG A 242 -7.01 -27.27 -5.88
C ARG A 242 -8.22 -27.88 -5.20
N GLY A 243 -9.36 -27.19 -5.26
CA GLY A 243 -10.63 -27.67 -4.70
C GLY A 243 -11.33 -28.68 -5.60
N GLU A 244 -12.65 -28.81 -5.40
CA GLU A 244 -13.52 -29.67 -6.22
C GLU A 244 -13.78 -28.99 -7.57
N ILE A 245 -13.42 -29.67 -8.67
CA ILE A 245 -13.56 -29.14 -10.02
C ILE A 245 -14.36 -30.10 -10.88
N ILE A 246 -15.33 -29.58 -11.61
CA ILE A 246 -16.10 -30.34 -12.58
C ILE A 246 -15.88 -29.82 -14.00
N ASP A 247 -16.05 -30.69 -14.98
CA ASP A 247 -16.10 -30.30 -16.40
C ASP A 247 -17.55 -30.09 -16.82
N GLY A 248 -17.91 -28.82 -17.04
CA GLY A 248 -19.22 -28.38 -17.52
C GLY A 248 -19.26 -28.05 -19.01
N SER A 249 -18.20 -28.38 -19.77
CA SER A 249 -18.08 -28.04 -21.19
C SER A 249 -19.19 -28.67 -22.05
N ASN A 250 -19.57 -29.89 -21.71
CA ASN A 250 -20.59 -30.67 -22.41
C ASN A 250 -21.98 -30.67 -21.71
N ASP A 251 -22.03 -30.25 -20.44
CA ASP A 251 -23.28 -30.14 -19.67
C ASP A 251 -23.34 -28.80 -18.92
N PRO A 252 -23.65 -27.69 -19.61
CA PRO A 252 -23.80 -26.37 -18.98
C PRO A 252 -24.96 -26.32 -17.96
N VAL A 253 -26.02 -27.13 -18.14
CA VAL A 253 -27.16 -27.17 -17.23
C VAL A 253 -26.80 -27.85 -15.91
N GLY A 254 -26.14 -29.00 -15.99
CA GLY A 254 -25.63 -29.69 -14.79
C GLY A 254 -24.58 -28.85 -14.05
N ALA A 255 -23.69 -28.16 -14.79
CA ALA A 255 -22.72 -27.25 -14.21
C ALA A 255 -23.38 -26.05 -13.49
N ALA A 256 -24.43 -25.46 -14.05
CA ALA A 256 -25.19 -24.37 -13.42
C ALA A 256 -25.89 -24.84 -12.12
N ARG A 257 -26.51 -26.03 -12.11
CA ARG A 257 -27.12 -26.61 -10.92
C ARG A 257 -26.08 -26.91 -9.82
N TRP A 258 -24.97 -27.48 -10.21
CA TRP A 258 -23.88 -27.73 -9.26
C TRP A 258 -23.31 -26.46 -8.65
N LEU A 259 -23.08 -25.41 -9.46
CA LEU A 259 -22.68 -24.09 -8.97
C LEU A 259 -23.71 -23.49 -8.00
N LYS A 260 -25.01 -23.58 -8.34
CA LYS A 260 -26.09 -23.14 -7.43
C LYS A 260 -25.99 -23.83 -6.07
N GLU A 261 -25.82 -25.17 -6.05
CA GLU A 261 -25.69 -25.93 -4.81
C GLU A 261 -24.49 -25.45 -3.98
N LYS A 262 -23.30 -25.31 -4.63
CA LYS A 262 -22.10 -24.84 -3.94
C LYS A 262 -22.23 -23.40 -3.44
N ILE A 263 -22.80 -22.50 -4.22
CA ILE A 263 -23.10 -21.11 -3.81
C ILE A 263 -24.00 -21.08 -2.58
N LEU A 264 -25.12 -21.82 -2.61
CA LEU A 264 -26.07 -21.86 -1.50
C LEU A 264 -25.54 -22.54 -0.25
N SER A 265 -24.55 -23.40 -0.37
CA SER A 265 -23.87 -24.03 0.77
C SER A 265 -22.87 -23.09 1.47
N THR A 266 -22.52 -21.94 0.85
CA THR A 266 -21.58 -20.98 1.43
C THR A 266 -22.23 -20.14 2.56
N ARG A 267 -21.41 -19.60 3.46
CA ARG A 267 -21.85 -18.83 4.64
C ARG A 267 -22.90 -17.72 4.38
N PRO A 268 -22.82 -16.92 3.30
CA PRO A 268 -23.79 -15.85 3.08
C PRO A 268 -25.24 -16.35 2.94
N PHE A 269 -25.42 -17.62 2.58
CA PHE A 269 -26.72 -18.17 2.19
C PHE A 269 -27.17 -19.37 3.04
N SER A 270 -26.25 -20.04 3.75
CA SER A 270 -26.54 -21.35 4.38
C SER A 270 -27.45 -21.28 5.62
N GLY A 271 -27.81 -20.11 6.11
CA GLY A 271 -28.62 -19.93 7.34
C GLY A 271 -28.04 -20.59 8.60
N LYS A 272 -26.93 -21.32 8.48
CA LYS A 272 -26.19 -21.86 9.62
C LYS A 272 -25.39 -20.74 10.24
N THR A 273 -25.91 -20.16 11.30
CA THR A 273 -25.13 -19.38 12.25
C THR A 273 -24.08 -20.33 12.82
N VAL A 274 -22.92 -20.39 12.17
CA VAL A 274 -21.77 -20.98 12.83
C VAL A 274 -21.42 -19.99 13.93
N THR A 275 -21.82 -20.31 15.14
CA THR A 275 -21.27 -19.67 16.34
C THR A 275 -19.76 -19.64 16.17
N ALA A 276 -19.16 -18.48 16.44
CA ALA A 276 -17.74 -18.17 16.27
C ALA A 276 -16.78 -19.11 17.03
N SER A 277 -17.29 -20.20 17.62
CA SER A 277 -16.57 -21.16 18.44
C SER A 277 -15.76 -22.21 17.67
N THR A 278 -15.81 -22.28 16.33
CA THR A 278 -15.10 -23.34 15.60
C THR A 278 -13.88 -22.86 14.78
N LEU A 279 -13.64 -21.56 14.67
CA LEU A 279 -12.44 -21.02 13.99
C LEU A 279 -11.58 -20.12 14.90
N ILE A 280 -12.05 -19.76 16.05
CA ILE A 280 -11.26 -19.11 17.10
C ILE A 280 -11.68 -19.78 18.41
N SER A 281 -11.02 -20.88 18.76
CA SER A 281 -10.97 -21.34 20.15
C SER A 281 -10.05 -20.40 20.94
N ASN A 282 -10.44 -19.15 21.03
CA ASN A 282 -9.94 -18.18 21.99
C ASN A 282 -10.92 -17.02 22.02
N GLU A 283 -11.84 -17.04 22.95
CA GLU A 283 -12.59 -15.86 23.36
C GLU A 283 -11.58 -14.77 23.72
N VAL A 284 -11.51 -13.74 22.89
CA VAL A 284 -10.81 -12.51 23.24
C VAL A 284 -11.69 -11.79 24.26
N GLN A 285 -11.59 -12.21 25.52
CA GLN A 285 -12.07 -11.35 26.61
C GLN A 285 -11.13 -10.16 26.69
N PRO A 286 -11.63 -8.92 26.75
CA PRO A 286 -10.79 -7.76 26.97
C PRO A 286 -10.08 -7.93 28.32
N VAL A 287 -8.77 -8.05 28.27
CA VAL A 287 -7.96 -8.08 29.50
C VAL A 287 -7.89 -6.64 30.00
N VAL A 288 -8.86 -6.25 30.81
CA VAL A 288 -8.79 -5.02 31.58
C VAL A 288 -7.90 -5.31 32.79
N LYS A 289 -6.59 -5.17 32.63
CA LYS A 289 -5.69 -5.11 33.80
C LYS A 289 -5.72 -3.69 34.34
N SER A 290 -6.30 -3.52 35.50
CA SER A 290 -6.43 -2.22 36.21
C SER A 290 -5.14 -1.74 36.89
N ASP A 291 -4.10 -2.58 37.00
CA ASP A 291 -2.83 -2.24 37.65
C ASP A 291 -1.67 -2.60 36.69
N LEU A 292 -1.19 -1.60 35.97
CA LEU A 292 0.01 -1.70 35.14
C LEU A 292 1.24 -1.39 35.99
N SER A 293 1.97 -2.42 36.38
CA SER A 293 3.38 -2.30 36.74
C SER A 293 4.15 -1.89 35.46
N SER A 294 5.06 -0.95 35.57
CA SER A 294 5.72 -0.17 34.52
C SER A 294 6.63 -0.91 33.54
N ASP A 295 6.56 -2.23 33.43
CA ASP A 295 7.61 -3.02 32.75
C ASP A 295 7.25 -3.51 31.32
N HIS A 296 6.02 -3.33 30.82
CA HIS A 296 5.63 -3.84 29.50
C HIS A 296 5.05 -2.70 28.64
N SER A 297 5.82 -2.29 27.63
CA SER A 297 5.39 -1.28 26.65
C SER A 297 4.20 -1.78 25.80
N PRO A 298 3.15 -0.95 25.60
CA PRO A 298 1.90 -1.37 24.93
C PRO A 298 2.05 -1.59 23.44
N VAL A 299 1.06 -2.31 22.86
CA VAL A 299 0.80 -2.34 21.41
C VAL A 299 -0.15 -1.20 21.07
N TRP A 300 0.25 -0.37 20.14
CA TRP A 300 -0.52 0.78 19.68
C TRP A 300 -1.09 0.59 18.30
N VAL A 301 -2.30 1.13 18.12
CA VAL A 301 -2.93 1.31 16.81
C VAL A 301 -3.19 2.80 16.59
N TYR A 302 -2.69 3.32 15.48
CA TYR A 302 -3.12 4.63 15.00
C TYR A 302 -4.48 4.48 14.32
N VAL A 303 -5.50 5.11 14.90
CA VAL A 303 -6.86 5.15 14.37
C VAL A 303 -6.93 6.28 13.35
N GLU A 304 -6.87 5.93 12.08
CA GLU A 304 -6.95 6.89 10.99
C GLU A 304 -8.38 7.39 10.83
N GLN A 305 -8.53 8.69 10.77
CA GLN A 305 -9.80 9.35 10.49
C GLN A 305 -9.61 10.56 9.56
N ASN A 306 -10.65 10.93 8.86
CA ASN A 306 -10.71 12.13 8.05
C ASN A 306 -12.11 12.72 8.17
N GLU A 307 -12.24 13.95 8.68
CA GLU A 307 -13.51 14.64 8.96
C GLU A 307 -14.53 13.78 9.73
N GLY A 308 -14.06 13.07 10.73
CA GLY A 308 -14.91 12.20 11.57
C GLY A 308 -15.24 10.84 10.93
N ARG A 309 -14.80 10.55 9.71
CA ARG A 309 -14.92 9.24 9.09
C ARG A 309 -13.67 8.41 9.40
N THR A 310 -13.83 7.35 10.15
CA THR A 310 -12.73 6.44 10.50
C THR A 310 -12.51 5.41 9.39
N ALA A 311 -11.26 5.20 9.02
CA ALA A 311 -10.90 4.16 8.05
C ALA A 311 -11.11 2.76 8.66
N ASN A 312 -11.79 1.85 7.95
CA ASN A 312 -12.14 0.50 8.42
C ASN A 312 -10.91 -0.31 8.86
N VAL A 313 -9.78 -0.12 8.21
CA VAL A 313 -8.51 -0.79 8.57
C VAL A 313 -8.11 -0.50 10.02
N SER A 314 -8.47 0.65 10.59
CA SER A 314 -8.19 0.96 11.99
C SER A 314 -8.85 -0.04 12.95
N TRP A 315 -10.06 -0.46 12.63
CA TRP A 315 -10.81 -1.45 13.42
C TRP A 315 -10.25 -2.86 13.26
N GLU A 316 -9.83 -3.23 12.06
CA GLU A 316 -9.12 -4.49 11.80
C GLU A 316 -7.83 -4.56 12.62
N LEU A 317 -7.08 -3.44 12.66
CA LEU A 317 -5.83 -3.34 13.39
C LEU A 317 -6.01 -3.42 14.90
N LEU A 318 -7.12 -2.94 15.47
CA LEU A 318 -7.42 -3.15 16.88
C LEU A 318 -7.60 -4.64 17.18
N GLY A 319 -8.25 -5.41 16.29
CA GLY A 319 -8.36 -6.87 16.42
C GLY A 319 -6.99 -7.58 16.34
N ALA A 320 -6.18 -7.22 15.34
CA ALA A 320 -4.84 -7.75 15.20
C ALA A 320 -3.94 -7.36 16.38
N GLY A 321 -3.99 -6.09 16.80
CA GLY A 321 -3.23 -5.55 17.94
C GLY A 321 -3.59 -6.23 19.25
N ALA A 322 -4.87 -6.53 19.49
CA ALA A 322 -5.30 -7.30 20.67
C ALA A 322 -4.68 -8.69 20.73
N SER A 323 -4.61 -9.36 19.57
CA SER A 323 -3.95 -10.69 19.46
C SER A 323 -2.46 -10.61 19.75
N LEU A 324 -1.76 -9.58 19.26
CA LEU A 324 -0.34 -9.34 19.51
C LEU A 324 -0.09 -8.98 20.99
N ALA A 325 -0.91 -8.08 21.56
CA ALA A 325 -0.82 -7.67 22.95
C ALA A 325 -0.97 -8.88 23.91
N LYS A 326 -1.91 -9.79 23.60
CA LYS A 326 -2.08 -11.04 24.36
C LYS A 326 -0.83 -11.91 24.31
N LYS A 327 -0.16 -12.04 23.16
CA LYS A 327 1.07 -12.83 23.01
C LYS A 327 2.26 -12.22 23.75
N LEU A 328 2.27 -10.89 23.91
CA LEU A 328 3.31 -10.14 24.63
C LEU A 328 2.99 -9.94 26.11
N ASP A 329 1.86 -10.42 26.61
CA ASP A 329 1.33 -10.18 27.96
C ASP A 329 1.27 -8.68 28.30
N THR A 330 0.83 -7.86 27.33
CA THR A 330 0.71 -6.40 27.47
C THR A 330 -0.70 -5.95 27.07
N VAL A 331 -0.92 -4.64 27.00
CA VAL A 331 -2.21 -4.03 26.67
C VAL A 331 -2.23 -3.48 25.25
N LEU A 332 -3.44 -3.43 24.68
CA LEU A 332 -3.75 -2.71 23.46
C LEU A 332 -4.19 -1.28 23.81
N GLU A 333 -3.56 -0.31 23.16
CA GLU A 333 -3.92 1.10 23.26
C GLU A 333 -4.08 1.70 21.84
N ALA A 334 -4.75 2.85 21.76
CA ALA A 334 -4.99 3.54 20.50
C ALA A 334 -4.54 5.00 20.54
N VAL A 335 -4.24 5.55 19.38
CA VAL A 335 -3.97 6.98 19.16
C VAL A 335 -4.93 7.53 18.14
N VAL A 336 -5.65 8.59 18.47
CA VAL A 336 -6.59 9.30 17.59
C VAL A 336 -6.13 10.75 17.46
N ILE A 337 -5.93 11.20 16.23
CA ILE A 337 -5.47 12.56 15.91
C ILE A 337 -6.50 13.19 14.97
N GLY A 338 -6.96 14.41 15.26
CA GLY A 338 -7.89 15.10 14.38
C GLY A 338 -8.60 16.29 15.01
N TYR A 339 -9.83 16.51 14.59
CA TYR A 339 -10.72 17.52 15.13
C TYR A 339 -12.11 16.91 15.37
N GLN A 340 -12.68 17.13 16.58
CA GLN A 340 -13.95 16.54 17.02
C GLN A 340 -13.93 14.99 16.98
N VAL A 341 -12.85 14.39 17.49
CA VAL A 341 -12.57 12.94 17.36
C VAL A 341 -13.04 12.11 18.56
N GLU A 342 -13.83 12.65 19.47
CA GLU A 342 -14.35 11.94 20.65
C GLU A 342 -15.14 10.67 20.25
N GLY A 343 -15.91 10.72 19.15
CA GLY A 343 -16.63 9.58 18.62
C GLY A 343 -15.70 8.43 18.21
N ALA A 344 -14.63 8.74 17.49
CA ALA A 344 -13.63 7.75 17.06
C ALA A 344 -12.90 7.14 18.27
N ALA A 345 -12.61 7.94 19.30
CA ALA A 345 -12.01 7.47 20.55
C ALA A 345 -12.93 6.50 21.30
N GLY A 346 -14.23 6.81 21.40
CA GLY A 346 -15.23 5.92 21.99
C GLY A 346 -15.40 4.63 21.20
N GLU A 347 -15.36 4.71 19.87
CA GLU A 347 -15.43 3.54 19.00
C GLU A 347 -14.19 2.65 19.13
N ALA A 348 -12.98 3.21 19.26
CA ALA A 348 -11.75 2.46 19.51
C ALA A 348 -11.82 1.64 20.80
N ALA A 349 -12.43 2.19 21.86
CA ALA A 349 -12.69 1.47 23.10
C ALA A 349 -13.57 0.24 22.87
N SER A 350 -14.65 0.39 22.09
CA SER A 350 -15.57 -0.72 21.80
C SER A 350 -14.91 -1.86 21.00
N TYR A 351 -13.78 -1.61 20.33
CA TYR A 351 -12.97 -2.60 19.64
C TYR A 351 -11.75 -3.08 20.46
N GLY A 352 -11.72 -2.81 21.77
CA GLY A 352 -10.81 -3.42 22.71
C GLY A 352 -9.59 -2.60 23.12
N ALA A 353 -9.49 -1.33 22.72
CA ALA A 353 -8.46 -0.44 23.26
C ALA A 353 -8.72 -0.15 24.75
N SER A 354 -7.72 -0.40 25.61
CA SER A 354 -7.82 -0.13 27.05
C SER A 354 -7.58 1.35 27.38
N ARG A 355 -6.78 2.03 26.56
CA ARG A 355 -6.48 3.46 26.64
C ARG A 355 -6.47 4.06 25.25
N VAL A 356 -6.97 5.31 25.14
CA VAL A 356 -6.98 6.07 23.89
C VAL A 356 -6.35 7.43 24.11
N TYR A 357 -5.23 7.68 23.43
CA TYR A 357 -4.59 9.00 23.39
C TYR A 357 -5.25 9.85 22.34
N VAL A 358 -5.73 11.03 22.72
CA VAL A 358 -6.49 11.92 21.84
C VAL A 358 -5.77 13.25 21.70
N ILE A 359 -5.50 13.64 20.45
CA ILE A 359 -5.04 14.98 20.08
C ILE A 359 -6.14 15.60 19.22
N ASP A 360 -6.95 16.46 19.83
CA ASP A 360 -8.12 17.08 19.21
C ASP A 360 -7.91 18.58 19.08
N LYS A 361 -7.63 19.06 17.86
CA LYS A 361 -7.36 20.46 17.58
C LYS A 361 -7.97 20.86 16.23
N PRO A 362 -8.56 22.07 16.09
CA PRO A 362 -9.16 22.53 14.82
C PRO A 362 -8.22 22.48 13.62
N ILE A 363 -6.93 22.75 13.83
CA ILE A 363 -5.88 22.72 12.82
C ILE A 363 -5.65 21.31 12.21
N LEU A 364 -6.09 20.27 12.91
CA LEU A 364 -6.00 18.86 12.50
C LEU A 364 -7.29 18.35 11.83
N LYS A 365 -8.22 19.26 11.46
CA LYS A 365 -9.46 18.89 10.79
C LYS A 365 -9.22 18.09 9.52
N HIS A 366 -8.30 18.57 8.68
CA HIS A 366 -7.88 17.89 7.45
C HIS A 366 -6.51 17.28 7.65
N TYR A 367 -6.30 16.10 7.05
CA TYR A 367 -5.00 15.45 7.09
C TYR A 367 -3.94 16.32 6.39
N ARG A 368 -2.86 16.60 7.10
CA ARG A 368 -1.63 17.21 6.58
C ARG A 368 -0.46 16.49 7.21
N THR A 369 0.48 16.01 6.41
CA THR A 369 1.58 15.14 6.86
C THR A 369 2.36 15.73 8.04
N ALA A 370 2.80 16.97 7.96
CA ALA A 370 3.68 17.57 8.96
C ALA A 370 3.05 17.69 10.36
N PRO A 371 1.84 18.28 10.55
CA PRO A 371 1.24 18.38 11.88
C PRO A 371 0.82 17.02 12.43
N TYR A 372 0.34 16.08 11.60
CA TYR A 372 0.00 14.74 12.04
C TYR A 372 1.24 13.94 12.45
N ALA A 373 2.33 14.01 11.68
CA ALA A 373 3.60 13.37 12.02
C ALA A 373 4.16 13.94 13.33
N ARG A 374 4.14 15.27 13.51
CA ARG A 374 4.57 15.93 14.76
C ARG A 374 3.75 15.44 15.96
N ALA A 375 2.43 15.31 15.80
CA ALA A 375 1.53 14.82 16.85
C ALA A 375 1.85 13.36 17.21
N LEU A 376 1.90 12.48 16.22
CA LEU A 376 2.16 11.05 16.45
C LEU A 376 3.56 10.79 17.00
N CYS A 377 4.59 11.51 16.52
CA CYS A 377 5.94 11.43 17.06
C CYS A 377 6.00 11.84 18.54
N LYS A 378 5.32 12.96 18.90
CA LYS A 378 5.31 13.43 20.30
C LYS A 378 4.76 12.36 21.24
N VAL A 379 3.59 11.79 20.94
CA VAL A 379 3.00 10.76 21.80
C VAL A 379 3.83 9.47 21.79
N ALA A 380 4.36 9.04 20.64
CA ALA A 380 5.20 7.84 20.56
C ALA A 380 6.50 7.98 21.37
N ILE A 381 7.15 9.14 21.36
CA ILE A 381 8.35 9.43 22.16
C ILE A 381 8.01 9.51 23.66
N THR A 382 6.86 10.10 24.01
CA THR A 382 6.46 10.30 25.40
C THR A 382 6.05 8.99 26.08
N TYR A 383 5.28 8.14 25.40
CA TYR A 383 4.69 6.94 25.98
C TYR A 383 5.34 5.64 25.57
N GLN A 384 6.29 5.66 24.63
CA GLN A 384 7.20 4.58 24.25
C GLN A 384 6.50 3.22 23.98
N PRO A 385 5.57 3.12 23.03
CA PRO A 385 4.97 1.85 22.70
C PRO A 385 6.01 0.86 22.14
N GLN A 386 5.78 -0.45 22.34
CA GLN A 386 6.63 -1.48 21.76
C GLN A 386 6.36 -1.67 20.27
N ILE A 387 5.09 -1.58 19.89
CA ILE A 387 4.60 -1.76 18.52
C ILE A 387 3.68 -0.61 18.18
N LEU A 388 3.76 -0.11 16.94
CA LEU A 388 2.84 0.88 16.38
C LEU A 388 2.33 0.38 15.01
N LEU A 389 1.04 0.07 14.96
CA LEU A 389 0.35 -0.36 13.75
C LEU A 389 -0.40 0.80 13.10
N ILE A 390 -0.27 0.95 11.79
CA ILE A 390 -0.91 2.00 10.98
C ILE A 390 -1.55 1.32 9.76
N GLY A 391 -2.70 1.78 9.28
CA GLY A 391 -3.28 1.30 8.02
C GLY A 391 -2.36 1.62 6.83
N ALA A 392 -2.23 0.69 5.87
CA ALA A 392 -1.48 0.95 4.62
C ALA A 392 -2.32 1.72 3.59
N THR A 393 -3.18 2.62 4.05
CA THR A 393 -3.86 3.64 3.25
C THR A 393 -2.83 4.61 2.65
N ARG A 394 -3.23 5.47 1.73
CA ARG A 394 -2.30 6.48 1.18
C ARG A 394 -1.82 7.46 2.24
N ASN A 395 -2.74 7.91 3.11
CA ASN A 395 -2.38 8.79 4.23
C ASN A 395 -1.54 8.05 5.27
N GLY A 396 -1.87 6.80 5.61
CA GLY A 396 -1.10 6.00 6.55
C GLY A 396 0.32 5.69 6.07
N ARG A 397 0.52 5.42 4.77
CA ARG A 397 1.86 5.22 4.18
C ARG A 397 2.69 6.51 4.21
N ASP A 398 2.06 7.64 3.89
CA ASP A 398 2.66 8.97 3.96
C ASP A 398 3.10 9.30 5.39
N LEU A 399 2.18 9.19 6.33
CA LEU A 399 2.41 9.47 7.75
C LEU A 399 3.50 8.57 8.35
N SER A 400 3.40 7.26 8.12
CA SER A 400 4.29 6.29 8.74
C SER A 400 5.74 6.44 8.31
N GLY A 401 6.00 6.76 7.03
CA GLY A 401 7.35 7.02 6.52
C GLY A 401 8.01 8.23 7.18
N MET A 402 7.25 9.30 7.35
CA MET A 402 7.69 10.51 8.05
C MET A 402 7.97 10.21 9.53
N VAL A 403 7.02 9.54 10.22
CA VAL A 403 7.11 9.22 11.65
C VAL A 403 8.31 8.30 11.92
N ALA A 404 8.43 7.17 11.22
CA ALA A 404 9.53 6.22 11.43
C ALA A 404 10.90 6.87 11.27
N THR A 405 11.04 7.74 10.26
CA THR A 405 12.28 8.47 10.03
C THR A 405 12.58 9.47 11.17
N THR A 406 11.55 10.19 11.64
CA THR A 406 11.70 11.21 12.69
C THR A 406 12.05 10.59 14.05
N ILE A 407 11.44 9.46 14.41
CA ILE A 407 11.73 8.78 15.70
C ILE A 407 12.84 7.74 15.59
N HIS A 408 13.51 7.63 14.43
CA HIS A 408 14.66 6.75 14.17
C HIS A 408 14.37 5.27 14.41
N THR A 409 13.29 4.76 13.80
CA THR A 409 12.92 3.35 13.92
C THR A 409 12.68 2.67 12.57
N GLY A 410 12.55 1.33 12.59
CA GLY A 410 12.24 0.52 11.43
C GLY A 410 10.75 0.50 11.11
N LEU A 411 10.44 0.53 9.82
CA LEU A 411 9.07 0.47 9.30
C LEU A 411 8.95 -0.58 8.20
N THR A 412 8.07 -1.55 8.40
CA THR A 412 7.70 -2.51 7.37
C THR A 412 6.38 -2.10 6.72
N ALA A 413 6.38 -1.98 5.39
CA ALA A 413 5.22 -1.50 4.64
C ALA A 413 4.32 -2.65 4.17
N ASP A 414 3.00 -2.40 4.17
CA ASP A 414 2.00 -3.20 3.45
C ASP A 414 1.95 -4.67 3.92
N CYS A 415 2.03 -4.87 5.24
CA CYS A 415 2.00 -6.19 5.84
C CYS A 415 0.65 -6.88 5.61
N THR A 416 0.71 -8.19 5.34
CA THR A 416 -0.48 -9.05 5.19
C THR A 416 -0.59 -10.09 6.30
N SER A 417 0.44 -10.23 7.14
CA SER A 417 0.40 -11.05 8.34
C SER A 417 1.33 -10.48 9.40
N LEU A 418 0.92 -10.62 10.65
CA LEU A 418 1.67 -10.18 11.83
C LEU A 418 1.67 -11.31 12.87
N ASP A 419 2.82 -11.52 13.51
CA ASP A 419 2.96 -12.45 14.62
C ASP A 419 4.05 -11.96 15.59
N ILE A 420 4.17 -12.63 16.73
CA ILE A 420 5.27 -12.42 17.68
C ILE A 420 6.21 -13.61 17.65
N ASP A 421 7.49 -13.33 17.52
CA ASP A 421 8.54 -14.33 17.70
C ASP A 421 8.60 -14.76 19.18
N PRO A 422 8.32 -16.00 19.51
CA PRO A 422 8.27 -16.47 20.90
C PRO A 422 9.64 -16.43 21.60
N GLU A 423 10.74 -16.45 20.86
CA GLU A 423 12.09 -16.44 21.41
C GLU A 423 12.57 -15.01 21.73
N THR A 424 12.27 -14.05 20.86
CA THR A 424 12.82 -12.70 20.94
C THR A 424 11.81 -11.62 21.33
N GLY A 425 10.51 -11.94 21.32
CA GLY A 425 9.42 -10.96 21.50
C GLY A 425 9.34 -9.93 20.36
N CYS A 426 10.06 -10.12 19.26
CA CYS A 426 10.01 -9.22 18.11
C CYS A 426 8.75 -9.46 17.28
N LEU A 427 8.21 -8.36 16.71
CA LEU A 427 7.13 -8.42 15.75
C LEU A 427 7.62 -9.05 14.44
N LEU A 428 7.04 -10.19 14.06
CA LEU A 428 7.22 -10.81 12.75
C LEU A 428 6.26 -10.15 11.76
N GLN A 429 6.83 -9.44 10.80
CA GLN A 429 6.11 -8.61 9.86
C GLN A 429 6.21 -9.24 8.47
N ILE A 430 5.11 -9.84 7.99
CA ILE A 430 5.10 -10.56 6.73
C ILE A 430 4.41 -9.70 5.67
N ARG A 431 5.10 -9.48 4.56
CA ARG A 431 4.60 -8.67 3.47
C ARG A 431 4.89 -9.30 2.11
N PRO A 432 4.03 -9.08 1.11
CA PRO A 432 4.34 -9.44 -0.27
C PRO A 432 5.42 -8.52 -0.85
N THR A 433 6.23 -9.10 -1.72
CA THR A 433 7.28 -8.43 -2.51
C THR A 433 7.25 -8.97 -3.93
N TRP A 434 7.89 -8.27 -4.87
CA TRP A 434 7.99 -8.68 -6.27
C TRP A 434 6.63 -8.97 -6.90
N GLY A 435 5.69 -8.05 -6.73
CA GLY A 435 4.36 -8.26 -7.28
C GLY A 435 3.58 -9.40 -6.60
N GLY A 436 3.84 -9.69 -5.32
CA GLY A 436 3.19 -10.76 -4.56
C GLY A 436 3.73 -12.16 -4.84
N ARG A 437 4.80 -12.30 -5.64
CA ARG A 437 5.41 -13.60 -5.95
C ARG A 437 6.17 -14.19 -4.77
N GLN A 438 6.65 -13.35 -3.86
CA GLN A 438 7.33 -13.76 -2.63
C GLN A 438 6.72 -13.04 -1.44
N LEU A 439 6.84 -13.68 -0.28
CA LEU A 439 6.59 -13.09 1.02
C LEU A 439 7.92 -12.88 1.73
N ALA A 440 8.13 -11.69 2.29
CA ALA A 440 9.26 -11.37 3.14
C ALA A 440 8.81 -11.29 4.59
N MET A 441 9.47 -12.03 5.48
CA MET A 441 9.35 -11.89 6.92
C MET A 441 10.44 -10.93 7.40
N ILE A 442 10.01 -9.81 7.96
CA ILE A 442 10.88 -8.70 8.37
C ILE A 442 10.72 -8.48 9.88
N VAL A 443 11.80 -8.09 10.53
CA VAL A 443 11.83 -7.77 11.96
C VAL A 443 12.55 -6.44 12.18
N THR A 444 12.23 -5.77 13.30
CA THR A 444 12.95 -4.58 13.80
C THR A 444 13.55 -4.93 15.18
N PRO A 445 14.74 -5.55 15.23
CA PRO A 445 15.22 -6.19 16.47
C PRO A 445 15.62 -5.19 17.55
N LYS A 446 16.16 -4.02 17.18
CA LYS A 446 16.84 -3.10 18.12
C LYS A 446 16.08 -1.79 18.40
N HIS A 447 15.20 -1.37 17.49
CA HIS A 447 14.54 -0.06 17.56
C HIS A 447 13.08 -0.22 18.00
N ARG A 448 12.56 0.80 18.70
CA ARG A 448 11.16 0.88 19.17
C ARG A 448 10.57 2.25 18.85
N PRO A 449 9.25 2.31 18.59
CA PRO A 449 8.36 1.18 18.37
C PRO A 449 8.74 0.38 17.12
N GLN A 450 8.39 -0.91 17.07
CA GLN A 450 8.40 -1.70 15.84
C GLN A 450 7.20 -1.25 15.01
N MET A 451 7.42 -0.62 13.86
CA MET A 451 6.34 -0.03 13.07
C MET A 451 5.97 -0.89 11.87
N SER A 452 4.67 -1.03 11.65
CA SER A 452 4.12 -1.66 10.44
C SER A 452 3.03 -0.81 9.84
N THR A 453 3.01 -0.68 8.51
CA THR A 453 1.74 -0.42 7.84
C THR A 453 1.11 -1.73 7.39
N VAL A 454 -0.19 -1.85 7.55
CA VAL A 454 -0.94 -3.08 7.31
C VAL A 454 -1.97 -2.85 6.22
N ARG A 455 -1.99 -3.75 5.24
CA ARG A 455 -2.92 -3.67 4.11
C ARG A 455 -4.36 -3.73 4.61
N PRO A 456 -5.25 -2.82 4.17
CA PRO A 456 -6.69 -2.92 4.44
C PRO A 456 -7.28 -4.25 3.98
N ASP A 457 -8.35 -4.69 4.62
CA ASP A 457 -9.12 -5.88 4.30
C ASP A 457 -8.33 -7.21 4.41
N VAL A 458 -7.27 -7.23 5.24
CA VAL A 458 -6.46 -8.42 5.51
C VAL A 458 -6.83 -9.07 6.83
N PHE A 459 -7.07 -8.28 7.88
CA PHE A 459 -7.46 -8.80 9.18
C PHE A 459 -8.98 -8.69 9.41
N PRO A 460 -9.59 -9.64 10.17
CA PRO A 460 -10.99 -9.53 10.50
C PRO A 460 -11.24 -8.35 11.43
N LYS A 461 -12.29 -7.60 11.16
CA LYS A 461 -12.83 -6.61 12.10
C LYS A 461 -13.43 -7.34 13.30
N PRO A 462 -13.00 -7.06 14.54
CA PRO A 462 -13.56 -7.71 15.71
C PRO A 462 -15.00 -7.25 15.98
N PRO A 463 -15.81 -8.01 16.71
CA PRO A 463 -17.13 -7.56 17.15
C PRO A 463 -16.98 -6.38 18.13
N LYS A 464 -17.92 -5.44 18.08
CA LYS A 464 -18.02 -4.37 19.09
C LYS A 464 -18.42 -4.93 20.44
N THR A 465 -17.84 -4.36 21.48
CA THR A 465 -18.16 -4.64 22.88
C THR A 465 -18.61 -3.36 23.58
N ASP A 466 -19.15 -3.46 24.79
CA ASP A 466 -19.47 -2.32 25.64
C ASP A 466 -18.27 -1.84 26.48
N ALA A 467 -17.05 -2.23 26.09
CA ALA A 467 -15.82 -1.85 26.79
C ALA A 467 -15.62 -0.34 26.75
N LYS A 468 -15.14 0.22 27.87
CA LYS A 468 -14.74 1.62 28.00
C LYS A 468 -13.23 1.70 28.11
N ALA A 469 -12.65 2.73 27.48
CA ALA A 469 -11.23 3.02 27.58
C ALA A 469 -10.96 4.22 28.48
N GLN A 470 -9.76 4.27 29.03
CA GLN A 470 -9.24 5.50 29.62
C GLN A 470 -8.87 6.47 28.47
N VAL A 471 -9.54 7.61 28.41
CA VAL A 471 -9.20 8.64 27.42
C VAL A 471 -8.16 9.58 28.01
N VAL A 472 -7.02 9.70 27.33
CA VAL A 472 -5.91 10.60 27.70
C VAL A 472 -5.85 11.72 26.68
N LYS A 473 -6.30 12.92 27.06
CA LYS A 473 -6.17 14.11 26.19
C LYS A 473 -4.72 14.60 26.24
N VAL A 474 -4.08 14.66 25.07
CA VAL A 474 -2.69 15.11 24.93
C VAL A 474 -2.71 16.54 24.39
N GLU A 475 -2.30 17.47 25.23
CA GLU A 475 -2.22 18.88 24.82
C GLU A 475 -1.01 19.12 23.94
N MET A 476 -1.26 19.83 22.85
CA MET A 476 -0.24 20.19 21.88
C MET A 476 -0.62 21.49 21.17
N ASP A 477 0.35 22.38 21.07
CA ASP A 477 0.18 23.64 20.38
C ASP A 477 0.66 23.51 18.93
N PHE A 478 -0.12 24.07 18.04
CA PHE A 478 0.17 24.17 16.62
C PHE A 478 0.04 25.63 16.18
N ASP A 479 0.95 26.04 15.34
CA ASP A 479 0.92 27.35 14.69
C ASP A 479 0.69 27.13 13.18
N GLU A 480 -0.42 27.65 12.67
CA GLU A 480 -0.79 27.51 11.24
C GLU A 480 0.27 28.15 10.32
N GLU A 481 0.93 29.23 10.79
CA GLU A 481 1.95 29.91 10.00
C GLU A 481 3.21 29.05 9.79
N GLN A 482 3.47 28.11 10.70
CA GLN A 482 4.59 27.16 10.63
C GLN A 482 4.26 25.91 9.80
N ILE A 483 2.99 25.74 9.38
CA ILE A 483 2.62 24.60 8.56
C ILE A 483 2.73 24.97 7.07
N PRO A 484 3.72 24.42 6.35
CA PRO A 484 4.02 24.83 4.98
C PRO A 484 3.01 24.33 3.95
N THR A 485 2.04 23.51 4.36
CA THR A 485 1.02 22.90 3.50
C THR A 485 -0.35 23.49 3.75
N LYS A 486 -1.09 23.84 2.68
CA LYS A 486 -2.49 24.29 2.74
C LYS A 486 -3.34 23.48 1.78
N ILE A 487 -4.45 22.95 2.26
CA ILE A 487 -5.46 22.33 1.40
C ILE A 487 -6.30 23.45 0.82
N LEU A 488 -6.33 23.57 -0.52
CA LEU A 488 -7.09 24.59 -1.23
C LEU A 488 -8.49 24.10 -1.55
N GLU A 489 -8.62 22.82 -1.90
CA GLU A 489 -9.84 22.19 -2.33
C GLU A 489 -9.77 20.69 -2.07
N TYR A 490 -10.89 20.06 -1.77
CA TYR A 490 -11.01 18.61 -1.73
C TYR A 490 -12.37 18.18 -2.28
N GLU A 491 -12.37 17.06 -2.95
CA GLU A 491 -13.55 16.44 -3.54
C GLU A 491 -13.62 14.98 -3.09
N TRP A 492 -14.73 14.62 -2.44
CA TRP A 492 -14.99 13.22 -2.09
C TRP A 492 -15.25 12.43 -3.37
N ILE A 493 -14.53 11.34 -3.52
CA ILE A 493 -14.82 10.37 -4.57
C ILE A 493 -15.94 9.49 -4.03
N GLU A 494 -17.08 9.46 -4.70
CA GLU A 494 -18.07 8.41 -4.48
C GLU A 494 -17.42 7.07 -4.80
N MET A 495 -16.71 6.54 -3.85
CA MET A 495 -16.16 5.20 -3.98
C MET A 495 -17.33 4.21 -3.97
N SER A 496 -17.26 3.27 -4.89
CA SER A 496 -17.97 2.00 -4.76
C SER A 496 -17.43 1.26 -3.51
N SER A 497 -17.73 1.75 -2.32
CA SER A 497 -17.53 1.06 -1.03
C SER A 497 -18.13 -0.34 -1.06
N LEU A 498 -19.16 -0.52 -1.89
CA LEU A 498 -19.85 -1.77 -2.19
C LEU A 498 -18.89 -2.96 -2.45
N LEU A 499 -17.74 -2.74 -3.10
CA LEU A 499 -16.85 -3.87 -3.43
C LEU A 499 -16.09 -4.42 -2.21
N GLN A 500 -15.64 -3.55 -1.31
CA GLN A 500 -14.86 -3.93 -0.13
C GLN A 500 -15.76 -4.39 1.04
N GLU A 501 -16.98 -3.87 1.10
CA GLU A 501 -17.94 -4.18 2.16
C GLU A 501 -18.89 -5.34 1.78
N SER A 502 -18.82 -5.82 0.53
CA SER A 502 -19.73 -6.84 0.05
C SER A 502 -19.34 -8.25 0.51
N ASP A 503 -20.29 -8.96 1.12
CA ASP A 503 -20.14 -10.39 1.46
C ASP A 503 -19.99 -11.28 0.23
N VAL A 504 -20.47 -10.84 -0.93
CA VAL A 504 -20.41 -11.57 -2.21
C VAL A 504 -19.82 -10.68 -3.28
N VAL A 505 -18.78 -11.14 -3.94
CA VAL A 505 -18.17 -10.44 -5.09
C VAL A 505 -18.09 -11.37 -6.30
N VAL A 506 -18.64 -10.90 -7.43
CA VAL A 506 -18.54 -11.58 -8.73
C VAL A 506 -17.60 -10.80 -9.62
N SER A 507 -16.46 -11.38 -9.95
CA SER A 507 -15.42 -10.68 -10.72
C SER A 507 -15.21 -11.27 -12.11
N GLY A 508 -15.03 -10.37 -13.09
CA GLY A 508 -14.80 -10.72 -14.50
C GLY A 508 -13.36 -10.57 -14.94
N GLY A 509 -12.90 -11.52 -15.73
CA GLY A 509 -11.64 -11.48 -16.43
C GLY A 509 -11.78 -11.05 -17.89
N ARG A 510 -10.64 -10.88 -18.57
CA ARG A 510 -10.56 -10.62 -20.01
C ARG A 510 -11.22 -11.76 -20.83
N GLY A 511 -11.34 -12.97 -20.28
CA GLY A 511 -11.98 -14.11 -20.94
C GLY A 511 -13.44 -13.90 -21.31
N LEU A 512 -14.10 -12.89 -20.73
CA LEU A 512 -15.48 -12.51 -21.10
C LEU A 512 -15.57 -11.76 -22.43
N ASN A 513 -14.49 -11.21 -22.95
CA ASN A 513 -14.28 -10.63 -24.28
C ASN A 513 -15.23 -9.50 -24.73
N SER A 514 -16.29 -9.17 -24.03
CA SER A 514 -17.24 -8.10 -24.41
C SER A 514 -17.97 -7.52 -23.22
N GLU A 515 -18.41 -6.28 -23.35
CA GLU A 515 -19.24 -5.62 -22.32
C GLU A 515 -20.60 -6.33 -22.16
N LYS A 516 -21.18 -6.84 -23.24
CA LYS A 516 -22.42 -7.64 -23.19
C LYS A 516 -22.26 -8.85 -22.24
N ASN A 517 -21.14 -9.54 -22.31
CA ASN A 517 -20.86 -10.68 -21.44
C ASN A 517 -20.56 -10.20 -20.01
N PHE A 518 -19.99 -9.02 -19.85
CA PHE A 518 -19.75 -8.40 -18.54
C PHE A 518 -21.09 -8.03 -17.84
N GLN A 519 -22.18 -7.76 -18.59
CA GLN A 519 -23.52 -7.56 -18.04
C GLN A 519 -24.08 -8.82 -17.36
N LEU A 520 -23.65 -10.02 -17.78
CA LEU A 520 -24.03 -11.26 -17.09
C LEU A 520 -23.50 -11.31 -15.66
N LEU A 521 -22.28 -10.80 -15.44
CA LEU A 521 -21.71 -10.69 -14.08
C LEU A 521 -22.54 -9.75 -13.21
N ARG A 522 -22.93 -8.59 -13.76
CA ARG A 522 -23.78 -7.63 -13.03
C ARG A 522 -25.12 -8.25 -12.66
N SER A 523 -25.66 -9.07 -13.57
CA SER A 523 -26.93 -9.79 -13.32
C SER A 523 -26.75 -10.86 -12.24
N LEU A 524 -25.67 -11.65 -12.29
CA LEU A 524 -25.37 -12.64 -11.28
C LEU A 524 -25.08 -11.99 -9.91
N ALA A 525 -24.26 -10.94 -9.86
CA ALA A 525 -24.00 -10.21 -8.63
C ALA A 525 -25.29 -9.65 -8.01
N ARG A 526 -26.16 -9.07 -8.83
CA ARG A 526 -27.47 -8.57 -8.38
C ARG A 526 -28.36 -9.68 -7.84
N SER A 527 -28.41 -10.85 -8.49
CA SER A 527 -29.21 -12.00 -8.00
C SER A 527 -28.68 -12.54 -6.67
N LEU A 528 -27.38 -12.38 -6.39
CA LEU A 528 -26.74 -12.79 -5.14
C LEU A 528 -26.68 -11.67 -4.08
N GLY A 529 -27.11 -10.44 -4.40
CA GLY A 529 -27.01 -9.28 -3.50
C GLY A 529 -25.55 -8.84 -3.29
N GLY A 530 -24.69 -9.07 -4.26
CA GLY A 530 -23.27 -8.83 -4.20
C GLY A 530 -22.79 -7.69 -5.11
N ALA A 531 -21.49 -7.41 -5.05
CA ALA A 531 -20.79 -6.42 -5.87
C ALA A 531 -20.08 -7.05 -7.07
N VAL A 532 -19.75 -6.21 -8.07
CA VAL A 532 -18.99 -6.61 -9.27
C VAL A 532 -17.55 -6.14 -9.17
N GLY A 533 -16.61 -7.05 -9.39
CA GLY A 533 -15.19 -6.77 -9.52
C GLY A 533 -14.63 -7.08 -10.91
N ALA A 534 -13.41 -6.69 -11.17
CA ALA A 534 -12.72 -6.94 -12.43
C ALA A 534 -11.24 -7.27 -12.24
N SER A 535 -10.68 -8.11 -13.11
CA SER A 535 -9.24 -8.30 -13.16
C SER A 535 -8.56 -7.11 -13.84
N ARG A 536 -7.26 -6.88 -13.55
CA ARG A 536 -6.46 -5.84 -14.21
C ARG A 536 -6.55 -5.88 -15.73
N ARG A 537 -6.45 -7.08 -16.34
CA ARG A 537 -6.54 -7.25 -17.80
C ARG A 537 -7.93 -6.90 -18.36
N ALA A 538 -9.00 -7.10 -17.61
CA ALA A 538 -10.34 -6.68 -18.01
C ALA A 538 -10.44 -5.14 -18.05
N VAL A 539 -9.87 -4.47 -17.05
CA VAL A 539 -9.80 -2.99 -16.98
C VAL A 539 -8.94 -2.43 -18.12
N GLU A 540 -7.74 -2.99 -18.34
CA GLU A 540 -6.84 -2.57 -19.42
C GLU A 540 -7.45 -2.77 -20.81
N SER A 541 -8.37 -3.74 -20.97
CA SER A 541 -9.13 -3.98 -22.20
C SER A 541 -10.38 -3.13 -22.34
N GLY A 542 -10.66 -2.21 -21.40
CA GLY A 542 -11.83 -1.34 -21.43
C GLY A 542 -13.17 -2.02 -21.10
N LEU A 543 -13.15 -3.25 -20.56
CA LEU A 543 -14.35 -3.99 -20.17
C LEU A 543 -14.92 -3.57 -18.82
N ALA A 544 -14.13 -2.89 -18.01
CA ALA A 544 -14.50 -2.46 -16.67
C ALA A 544 -13.71 -1.25 -16.21
N ASP A 545 -14.28 -0.48 -15.29
CA ASP A 545 -13.63 0.68 -14.69
C ASP A 545 -12.52 0.27 -13.72
N LYS A 546 -11.52 1.15 -13.57
CA LYS A 546 -10.39 0.92 -12.66
C LYS A 546 -10.82 0.86 -11.18
N GLU A 547 -11.91 1.51 -10.84
CA GLU A 547 -12.49 1.57 -9.50
C GLU A 547 -12.94 0.22 -8.96
N ILE A 548 -13.28 -0.72 -9.85
CA ILE A 548 -13.67 -2.09 -9.48
C ILE A 548 -12.56 -3.13 -9.73
N GLN A 549 -11.34 -2.67 -9.99
CA GLN A 549 -10.20 -3.57 -10.18
C GLN A 549 -9.83 -4.27 -8.87
N VAL A 550 -9.77 -5.61 -8.91
CA VAL A 550 -9.33 -6.46 -7.80
C VAL A 550 -7.93 -6.98 -8.07
N GLY A 551 -7.07 -6.93 -7.07
CA GLY A 551 -5.70 -7.42 -7.13
C GLY A 551 -4.71 -6.45 -6.47
N GLN A 552 -3.43 -6.78 -6.54
CA GLN A 552 -2.34 -6.02 -5.93
C GLN A 552 -2.31 -4.52 -6.30
N THR A 553 -2.58 -4.20 -7.57
CA THR A 553 -2.63 -2.81 -8.08
C THR A 553 -4.04 -2.22 -8.08
N GLY A 554 -5.02 -2.96 -7.58
CA GLY A 554 -6.41 -2.58 -7.40
C GLY A 554 -6.82 -2.63 -5.93
N LYS A 555 -8.06 -3.08 -5.70
CA LYS A 555 -8.58 -3.28 -4.35
C LYS A 555 -8.25 -4.69 -3.84
N THR A 556 -7.86 -4.78 -2.58
CA THR A 556 -7.90 -6.03 -1.82
C THR A 556 -9.28 -6.15 -1.20
N ILE A 557 -9.86 -7.34 -1.23
CA ILE A 557 -11.23 -7.60 -0.76
C ILE A 557 -11.28 -8.88 0.05
N ARG A 558 -12.25 -8.96 0.96
CA ARG A 558 -12.43 -10.12 1.85
C ARG A 558 -13.90 -10.58 1.87
N PRO A 559 -14.49 -10.95 0.72
CA PRO A 559 -15.85 -11.45 0.70
C PRO A 559 -15.95 -12.84 1.32
N LYS A 560 -17.13 -13.19 1.83
CA LYS A 560 -17.44 -14.57 2.21
C LYS A 560 -17.51 -15.49 0.98
N LEU A 561 -17.93 -14.92 -0.17
CA LEU A 561 -17.96 -15.62 -1.44
C LEU A 561 -17.37 -14.77 -2.56
N TYR A 562 -16.32 -15.27 -3.20
CA TYR A 562 -15.73 -14.69 -4.39
C TYR A 562 -15.95 -15.59 -5.60
N ILE A 563 -16.56 -15.08 -6.68
CA ILE A 563 -16.78 -15.82 -7.92
C ILE A 563 -15.90 -15.23 -9.01
N ALA A 564 -14.90 -15.98 -9.46
CA ALA A 564 -13.97 -15.61 -10.53
C ALA A 564 -14.45 -16.15 -11.87
N VAL A 565 -14.82 -15.29 -12.81
CA VAL A 565 -15.33 -15.67 -14.13
C VAL A 565 -14.39 -15.22 -15.23
N GLY A 566 -13.83 -16.16 -15.98
CA GLY A 566 -12.88 -15.87 -17.09
C GLY A 566 -11.59 -15.18 -16.62
N ILE A 567 -11.21 -15.42 -15.37
CA ILE A 567 -9.97 -14.91 -14.73
C ILE A 567 -8.93 -16.02 -14.72
N SER A 568 -7.71 -15.74 -15.20
CA SER A 568 -6.63 -16.71 -15.25
C SER A 568 -6.05 -17.08 -13.88
N GLY A 569 -6.15 -16.20 -12.87
CA GLY A 569 -5.60 -16.46 -11.55
C GLY A 569 -4.10 -16.13 -11.43
N SER A 570 -3.67 -15.04 -12.05
CA SER A 570 -2.31 -14.52 -11.81
C SER A 570 -2.10 -14.20 -10.33
N ILE A 571 -0.88 -14.34 -9.84
CA ILE A 571 -0.51 -14.10 -8.43
C ILE A 571 -0.95 -12.70 -7.99
N GLN A 572 -0.81 -11.70 -8.85
CA GLN A 572 -1.21 -10.32 -8.57
C GLN A 572 -2.72 -10.16 -8.35
N HIS A 573 -3.54 -11.00 -8.98
CA HIS A 573 -4.97 -11.03 -8.75
C HIS A 573 -5.31 -11.78 -7.46
N LEU A 574 -4.67 -12.94 -7.26
CA LEU A 574 -4.88 -13.79 -6.08
C LEU A 574 -4.56 -13.08 -4.76
N VAL A 575 -3.52 -12.26 -4.74
CA VAL A 575 -3.18 -11.41 -3.57
C VAL A 575 -4.36 -10.50 -3.18
N GLY A 576 -5.12 -10.02 -4.14
CA GLY A 576 -6.29 -9.17 -3.88
C GLY A 576 -7.51 -9.90 -3.31
N ILE A 577 -7.51 -11.23 -3.33
CA ILE A 577 -8.62 -12.09 -2.85
C ILE A 577 -8.17 -13.11 -1.80
N GLU A 578 -6.97 -12.97 -1.27
CA GLU A 578 -6.43 -13.90 -0.27
C GLU A 578 -7.33 -14.02 0.96
N GLY A 579 -8.00 -12.92 1.33
CA GLY A 579 -8.95 -12.87 2.42
C GLY A 579 -10.35 -13.48 2.14
N ALA A 580 -10.69 -13.85 0.89
CA ALA A 580 -11.99 -14.43 0.58
C ALA A 580 -12.19 -15.79 1.31
N GLU A 581 -13.36 -16.04 1.90
CA GLU A 581 -13.60 -17.31 2.62
C GLU A 581 -13.79 -18.47 1.63
N THR A 582 -14.62 -18.28 0.62
CA THR A 582 -14.87 -19.24 -0.46
C THR A 582 -14.57 -18.61 -1.81
N VAL A 583 -13.80 -19.29 -2.63
CA VAL A 583 -13.50 -18.91 -4.01
C VAL A 583 -14.11 -19.94 -4.97
N ILE A 584 -14.96 -19.47 -5.88
CA ILE A 584 -15.52 -20.26 -6.98
C ILE A 584 -14.91 -19.76 -8.29
N ALA A 585 -14.42 -20.68 -9.14
CA ALA A 585 -13.82 -20.33 -10.42
C ALA A 585 -14.60 -20.91 -11.60
N LEU A 586 -14.80 -20.11 -12.65
CA LEU A 586 -15.35 -20.53 -13.93
C LEU A 586 -14.42 -20.10 -15.05
N ASN A 587 -13.81 -21.04 -15.74
CA ASN A 587 -12.86 -20.78 -16.82
C ASN A 587 -12.95 -21.86 -17.89
N THR A 588 -12.68 -21.50 -19.15
CA THR A 588 -12.60 -22.44 -20.28
C THR A 588 -11.28 -23.19 -20.32
N ASP A 589 -10.21 -22.63 -19.74
CA ASP A 589 -8.88 -23.23 -19.70
C ASP A 589 -8.75 -24.12 -18.46
N PRO A 590 -8.64 -25.46 -18.61
CA PRO A 590 -8.52 -26.39 -17.49
C PRO A 590 -7.21 -26.23 -16.70
N GLU A 591 -6.18 -25.63 -17.32
CA GLU A 591 -4.88 -25.37 -16.70
C GLU A 591 -4.78 -23.95 -16.11
N ALA A 592 -5.86 -23.20 -16.10
CA ALA A 592 -5.86 -21.84 -15.53
C ALA A 592 -5.43 -21.88 -14.05
N PRO A 593 -4.40 -21.10 -13.64
CA PRO A 593 -3.87 -21.09 -12.28
C PRO A 593 -4.93 -20.81 -11.20
N ILE A 594 -6.06 -20.18 -11.55
CA ILE A 594 -7.18 -19.92 -10.62
C ILE A 594 -7.71 -21.21 -9.99
N PHE A 595 -7.68 -22.33 -10.72
CA PHE A 595 -8.14 -23.62 -10.21
C PHE A 595 -7.25 -24.20 -9.11
N ASN A 596 -5.99 -23.74 -9.00
CA ASN A 596 -5.10 -24.10 -7.90
C ASN A 596 -5.33 -23.24 -6.63
N SER A 597 -6.29 -22.32 -6.70
CA SER A 597 -6.59 -21.36 -5.61
C SER A 597 -8.08 -21.17 -5.39
N CYS A 598 -8.92 -22.12 -5.84
CA CYS A 598 -10.36 -22.08 -5.64
C CYS A 598 -10.84 -23.27 -4.78
N ASN A 599 -11.97 -23.08 -4.08
CA ASN A 599 -12.65 -24.15 -3.35
C ASN A 599 -13.50 -25.00 -4.32
N TYR A 600 -14.11 -24.33 -5.31
CA TYR A 600 -14.97 -24.97 -6.31
C TYR A 600 -14.63 -24.41 -7.68
N GLY A 601 -14.57 -25.27 -8.69
CA GLY A 601 -14.27 -24.86 -10.06
C GLY A 601 -15.17 -25.51 -11.10
N VAL A 602 -15.45 -24.77 -12.17
CA VAL A 602 -16.12 -25.31 -13.37
C VAL A 602 -15.27 -24.99 -14.58
N ILE A 603 -14.87 -26.02 -15.31
CA ILE A 603 -14.29 -25.88 -16.64
C ILE A 603 -15.43 -25.73 -17.60
N GLY A 604 -15.56 -24.56 -18.26
CA GLY A 604 -16.68 -24.34 -19.18
C GLY A 604 -16.82 -22.90 -19.64
N ASP A 605 -17.72 -22.71 -20.62
CA ASP A 605 -18.02 -21.40 -21.20
C ASP A 605 -18.98 -20.61 -20.31
N ALA A 606 -18.47 -19.53 -19.73
CA ALA A 606 -19.25 -18.64 -18.86
C ALA A 606 -20.47 -18.04 -19.58
N VAL A 607 -20.39 -17.77 -20.87
CA VAL A 607 -21.53 -17.19 -21.63
C VAL A 607 -22.69 -18.17 -21.74
N LYS A 608 -22.42 -19.48 -21.69
CA LYS A 608 -23.44 -20.53 -21.68
C LYS A 608 -23.94 -20.84 -20.28
N ILE A 609 -23.05 -20.87 -19.28
CA ILE A 609 -23.36 -21.32 -17.92
C ILE A 609 -24.04 -20.23 -17.09
N LEU A 610 -23.56 -18.95 -17.18
CA LEU A 610 -24.09 -17.88 -16.33
C LEU A 610 -25.58 -17.59 -16.51
N PRO A 611 -26.14 -17.55 -17.73
CA PRO A 611 -27.60 -17.37 -17.88
C PRO A 611 -28.42 -18.44 -17.16
N LEU A 612 -27.99 -19.71 -17.31
CA LEU A 612 -28.65 -20.85 -16.66
C LEU A 612 -28.52 -20.76 -15.13
N LEU A 613 -27.35 -20.40 -14.62
CA LEU A 613 -27.15 -20.21 -13.20
C LEU A 613 -28.00 -19.07 -12.63
N ILE A 614 -28.14 -17.97 -13.36
CA ILE A 614 -28.95 -16.83 -12.95
C ILE A 614 -30.44 -17.26 -12.89
N ASP A 615 -30.91 -18.03 -13.84
CA ASP A 615 -32.29 -18.52 -13.86
C ASP A 615 -32.54 -19.53 -12.71
N GLU A 616 -31.62 -20.45 -12.47
CA GLU A 616 -31.69 -21.40 -11.36
C GLU A 616 -31.67 -20.69 -9.97
N LEU A 617 -30.98 -19.56 -9.84
CA LEU A 617 -30.94 -18.78 -8.60
C LEU A 617 -32.21 -17.95 -8.38
N ARG A 618 -32.92 -17.55 -9.44
CA ARG A 618 -34.22 -16.84 -9.35
C ARG A 618 -35.31 -17.72 -8.74
N GLU A 619 -35.30 -19.01 -9.02
CA GLU A 619 -36.27 -19.96 -8.49
C GLU A 619 -36.21 -20.14 -6.96
N VAL A 620 -35.08 -19.81 -6.34
CA VAL A 620 -34.83 -20.00 -4.90
C VAL A 620 -35.30 -18.82 -4.05
N ARG A 621 -35.55 -17.64 -4.64
CA ARG A 621 -36.12 -16.49 -3.91
C ARG A 621 -37.63 -16.46 -4.10
N PRO A 622 -38.45 -16.85 -3.09
CA PRO A 622 -39.87 -16.51 -3.12
C PRO A 622 -40.03 -15.00 -3.11
N HIS A 623 -40.92 -14.49 -3.94
CA HIS A 623 -41.30 -13.08 -4.04
C HIS A 623 -41.58 -12.50 -2.65
N GLY A 624 -40.76 -11.55 -2.18
CA GLY A 624 -41.04 -10.87 -0.94
C GLY A 624 -39.84 -10.05 -0.40
N ARG A 625 -39.68 -8.84 -0.94
CA ARG A 625 -39.61 -7.54 -0.27
C ARG A 625 -39.26 -6.49 -1.31
N GLY A 626 -40.29 -5.70 -1.70
CA GLY A 626 -40.19 -4.47 -2.43
C GLY A 626 -39.52 -3.37 -1.60
#